data_93dc36db96508331e1c6b166f8f2f10a
#
_entry.id   93dc36db96508331e1c6b166f8f2f10a
#
_cell.length_a   1.000
_cell.length_b   1.000
_cell.length_c   1.000
_cell.angle_alpha   90.00
_cell.angle_beta   90.00
_cell.angle_gamma   90.00
#
_symmetry.space_group_name_H-M   'P 1'
#
loop_
_entity.id
_entity.type
_entity.pdbx_description
1 polymer ?
#
loop_
_entity_poly.entity_id
_entity_poly.type
_entity_poly.pdbx_seq_one_letter_code
_entity_poly.pdbx_strand_id
1 'polypeptide(L)'
;MSEFPWFASYPQGVPHEIDPDVYPNLSAVLDESAKKFPNHVGYTNLGADATYAQMKGYAESFAAYLQSLPDMKPGDRIALMMPNLLQYVAAVFGILKAGMVVVNINPLYTPREVNHTLKDSGAKAIVVIENFARTVQKALDGAPCCHFITTGAGDMLPFPKGWLVNFIIRRVKKMVPEYSLPNPVMWTDALKIGRRLGFKPVEVTNDQLAFLQYTGGTTGIAKGAELTHRNVAANILQVSAWISSTFKEDEEVVLTALPLYHIFSLTATLVFTKWAATMVLITNPRDINKLVGECIKQNVSVIIGVNTLFAAMLRSPAFTPHALKNLKFTCGGGAQVQRVVAEDWL
;
A
#
# COMPACT_ATOMS: atom_id res chain seq x y z
N MET A 1 -2.73 -34.55 -21.41
CA MET A 1 -2.51 -33.79 -20.15
C MET A 1 -3.65 -34.16 -19.22
N SER A 2 -3.38 -34.68 -18.02
CA SER A 2 -4.43 -34.97 -17.06
C SER A 2 -5.09 -33.64 -16.67
N GLU A 3 -6.38 -33.48 -16.99
CA GLU A 3 -7.13 -32.32 -16.50
C GLU A 3 -7.08 -32.32 -14.96
N PHE A 4 -6.67 -31.21 -14.39
CA PHE A 4 -6.67 -31.07 -12.95
C PHE A 4 -8.13 -31.10 -12.47
N PRO A 5 -8.48 -31.91 -11.45
CA PRO A 5 -9.87 -32.12 -11.04
C PRO A 5 -10.58 -30.85 -10.58
N TRP A 6 -9.84 -29.83 -10.13
CA TRP A 6 -10.40 -28.54 -9.71
C TRP A 6 -10.87 -27.64 -10.85
N PHE A 7 -10.46 -27.88 -12.11
CA PHE A 7 -10.91 -27.08 -13.25
C PHE A 7 -12.44 -27.19 -13.48
N ALA A 8 -13.05 -28.33 -13.09
CA ALA A 8 -14.51 -28.49 -13.13
C ALA A 8 -15.27 -27.50 -12.22
N SER A 9 -14.58 -26.95 -11.22
CA SER A 9 -15.15 -25.98 -10.26
C SER A 9 -14.88 -24.52 -10.62
N TYR A 10 -14.18 -24.25 -11.74
CA TYR A 10 -13.93 -22.87 -12.18
C TYR A 10 -15.23 -22.25 -12.69
N PRO A 11 -15.52 -20.99 -12.33
CA PRO A 11 -16.61 -20.24 -12.95
C PRO A 11 -16.42 -20.14 -14.46
N GLN A 12 -17.54 -20.05 -15.17
CA GLN A 12 -17.51 -19.89 -16.62
C GLN A 12 -16.75 -18.62 -17.01
N GLY A 13 -15.82 -18.73 -17.94
CA GLY A 13 -15.00 -17.60 -18.43
C GLY A 13 -13.71 -17.36 -17.63
N VAL A 14 -13.50 -18.06 -16.52
CA VAL A 14 -12.20 -18.00 -15.81
C VAL A 14 -11.19 -18.90 -16.52
N PRO A 15 -10.06 -18.37 -17.01
CA PRO A 15 -9.04 -19.15 -17.69
C PRO A 15 -8.34 -20.11 -16.72
N HIS A 16 -7.95 -21.27 -17.22
CA HIS A 16 -7.19 -22.26 -16.44
C HIS A 16 -5.74 -21.85 -16.16
N GLU A 17 -5.20 -20.98 -17.03
CA GLU A 17 -3.83 -20.48 -16.95
C GLU A 17 -3.81 -18.97 -17.17
N ILE A 18 -2.83 -18.30 -16.59
CA ILE A 18 -2.53 -16.89 -16.82
C ILE A 18 -1.10 -16.77 -17.37
N ASP A 19 -0.83 -15.73 -18.12
CA ASP A 19 0.52 -15.35 -18.52
C ASP A 19 1.11 -14.35 -17.50
N PRO A 20 2.03 -14.77 -16.63
CA PRO A 20 2.60 -13.90 -15.60
C PRO A 20 3.52 -12.81 -16.18
N ASP A 21 3.88 -12.89 -17.46
CA ASP A 21 4.81 -11.99 -18.14
C ASP A 21 4.09 -10.90 -18.97
N VAL A 22 2.76 -10.79 -18.86
CA VAL A 22 1.98 -9.70 -19.50
C VAL A 22 2.51 -8.31 -19.09
N TYR A 23 2.93 -8.15 -17.84
CA TYR A 23 3.58 -6.93 -17.38
C TYR A 23 5.09 -7.09 -17.40
N PRO A 24 5.86 -6.13 -17.95
CA PRO A 24 7.33 -6.17 -17.88
C PRO A 24 7.85 -6.07 -16.43
N ASN A 25 7.08 -5.42 -15.56
CA ASN A 25 7.30 -5.30 -14.12
C ASN A 25 6.05 -4.72 -13.45
N LEU A 26 5.99 -4.70 -12.12
CA LEU A 26 4.82 -4.25 -11.36
C LEU A 26 4.49 -2.76 -11.51
N SER A 27 5.47 -1.92 -11.85
CA SER A 27 5.18 -0.49 -12.02
C SER A 27 4.29 -0.22 -13.24
N ALA A 28 4.29 -1.13 -14.23
CA ALA A 28 3.44 -1.06 -15.41
C ALA A 28 1.95 -1.07 -15.06
N VAL A 29 1.55 -1.69 -13.95
CA VAL A 29 0.15 -1.70 -13.49
C VAL A 29 -0.39 -0.28 -13.27
N LEU A 30 0.40 0.58 -12.61
CA LEU A 30 0.01 1.99 -12.43
C LEU A 30 0.10 2.76 -13.74
N ASP A 31 1.13 2.48 -14.55
CA ASP A 31 1.35 3.20 -15.81
C ASP A 31 0.22 2.97 -16.81
N GLU A 32 -0.27 1.74 -16.92
CA GLU A 32 -1.41 1.41 -17.79
C GLU A 32 -2.69 2.06 -17.31
N SER A 33 -3.01 1.98 -16.02
CA SER A 33 -4.20 2.63 -15.47
C SER A 33 -4.13 4.16 -15.61
N ALA A 34 -2.96 4.76 -15.38
CA ALA A 34 -2.75 6.19 -15.59
C ALA A 34 -2.83 6.60 -17.06
N LYS A 35 -2.44 5.74 -17.99
CA LYS A 35 -2.58 5.97 -19.43
C LYS A 35 -4.03 5.88 -19.89
N LYS A 36 -4.78 4.88 -19.40
CA LYS A 36 -6.15 4.58 -19.81
C LYS A 36 -7.17 5.51 -19.15
N PHE A 37 -6.96 5.81 -17.86
CA PHE A 37 -7.85 6.59 -17.00
C PHE A 37 -7.14 7.73 -16.26
N PRO A 38 -6.46 8.66 -16.93
CA PRO A 38 -5.56 9.64 -16.30
C PRO A 38 -6.27 10.53 -15.27
N ASN A 39 -7.51 10.88 -15.50
CA ASN A 39 -8.31 11.81 -14.70
C ASN A 39 -9.20 11.11 -13.67
N HIS A 40 -9.30 9.77 -13.72
CA HIS A 40 -10.05 9.02 -12.71
C HIS A 40 -9.36 9.10 -11.35
N VAL A 41 -10.13 9.28 -10.28
CA VAL A 41 -9.63 9.30 -8.91
C VAL A 41 -9.23 7.88 -8.51
N GLY A 42 -7.93 7.61 -8.50
CA GLY A 42 -7.41 6.30 -8.13
C GLY A 42 -7.31 6.08 -6.62
N TYR A 43 -7.06 7.16 -5.87
CA TYR A 43 -6.82 7.05 -4.42
C TYR A 43 -7.42 8.24 -3.68
N THR A 44 -8.13 7.96 -2.59
CA THR A 44 -8.63 8.98 -1.67
C THR A 44 -8.17 8.69 -0.24
N ASN A 45 -7.74 9.71 0.48
CA ASN A 45 -7.28 9.57 1.86
C ASN A 45 -7.51 10.86 2.64
N LEU A 46 -8.11 10.78 3.83
CA LEU A 46 -8.38 11.93 4.68
C LEU A 46 -9.10 13.08 3.95
N GLY A 47 -9.91 12.74 2.94
CA GLY A 47 -10.66 13.69 2.11
C GLY A 47 -9.78 14.51 1.16
N ALA A 48 -8.71 13.95 0.68
CA ALA A 48 -7.94 14.38 -0.47
C ALA A 48 -7.91 13.27 -1.50
N ASP A 49 -8.02 13.65 -2.76
CA ASP A 49 -8.05 12.75 -3.89
C ASP A 49 -6.77 12.87 -4.70
N ALA A 50 -6.34 11.74 -5.26
CA ALA A 50 -5.26 11.70 -6.25
C ALA A 50 -5.74 10.91 -7.47
N THR A 51 -5.68 11.52 -8.65
CA THR A 51 -5.96 10.82 -9.90
C THR A 51 -4.83 9.85 -10.23
N TYR A 52 -5.08 8.90 -11.14
CA TYR A 52 -4.05 7.98 -11.60
C TYR A 52 -2.85 8.72 -12.22
N ALA A 53 -3.09 9.78 -13.00
CA ALA A 53 -2.01 10.61 -13.55
C ALA A 53 -1.21 11.32 -12.45
N GLN A 54 -1.89 11.85 -11.42
CA GLN A 54 -1.21 12.48 -10.28
C GLN A 54 -0.39 11.47 -9.48
N MET A 55 -0.95 10.29 -9.20
CA MET A 55 -0.25 9.24 -8.46
C MET A 55 1.01 8.77 -9.22
N LYS A 56 0.90 8.57 -10.54
CA LYS A 56 2.06 8.29 -11.40
C LYS A 56 3.10 9.40 -11.30
N GLY A 57 2.71 10.67 -11.39
CA GLY A 57 3.62 11.82 -11.27
C GLY A 57 4.32 11.90 -9.90
N TYR A 58 3.63 11.55 -8.80
CA TYR A 58 4.25 11.45 -7.47
C TYR A 58 5.25 10.30 -7.41
N ALA A 59 4.89 9.13 -7.93
CA ALA A 59 5.77 7.98 -7.99
C ALA A 59 7.04 8.27 -8.82
N GLU A 60 6.92 8.89 -9.99
CA GLU A 60 8.05 9.27 -10.83
C GLU A 60 8.93 10.34 -10.17
N SER A 61 8.32 11.32 -9.49
CA SER A 61 9.07 12.31 -8.71
C SER A 61 9.86 11.65 -7.58
N PHE A 62 9.26 10.71 -6.87
CA PHE A 62 9.96 9.99 -5.81
C PHE A 62 11.05 9.07 -6.36
N ALA A 63 10.81 8.37 -7.47
CA ALA A 63 11.81 7.57 -8.16
C ALA A 63 13.04 8.41 -8.57
N ALA A 64 12.82 9.59 -9.17
CA ALA A 64 13.88 10.52 -9.55
C ALA A 64 14.69 11.01 -8.34
N TYR A 65 14.03 11.27 -7.21
CA TYR A 65 14.70 11.60 -5.96
C TYR A 65 15.60 10.45 -5.49
N LEU A 66 15.08 9.22 -5.44
CA LEU A 66 15.88 8.05 -5.05
C LEU A 66 17.09 7.83 -5.96
N GLN A 67 16.91 8.01 -7.27
CA GLN A 67 17.99 7.93 -8.26
C GLN A 67 19.08 8.99 -8.08
N SER A 68 18.77 10.12 -7.41
CA SER A 68 19.71 11.19 -7.14
C SER A 68 20.53 11.02 -5.86
N LEU A 69 20.13 10.07 -5.01
CA LEU A 69 20.85 9.81 -3.77
C LEU A 69 22.20 9.14 -4.05
N PRO A 70 23.27 9.59 -3.41
CA PRO A 70 24.58 8.94 -3.55
C PRO A 70 24.49 7.48 -3.09
N ASP A 71 25.25 6.62 -3.74
CA ASP A 71 25.37 5.19 -3.43
C ASP A 71 24.08 4.36 -3.57
N MET A 72 23.02 4.94 -4.19
CA MET A 72 21.78 4.24 -4.49
C MET A 72 21.78 3.72 -5.94
N LYS A 73 21.37 2.46 -6.11
CA LYS A 73 21.31 1.80 -7.43
C LYS A 73 20.13 0.83 -7.50
N PRO A 74 19.73 0.39 -8.70
CA PRO A 74 18.76 -0.69 -8.84
C PRO A 74 19.12 -1.92 -7.98
N GLY A 75 18.12 -2.55 -7.37
CA GLY A 75 18.26 -3.66 -6.43
C GLY A 75 18.50 -3.23 -4.97
N ASP A 76 18.77 -1.95 -4.68
CA ASP A 76 18.86 -1.49 -3.31
C ASP A 76 17.49 -1.48 -2.61
N ARG A 77 17.50 -1.67 -1.29
CA ARG A 77 16.28 -1.84 -0.48
C ARG A 77 15.91 -0.54 0.22
N ILE A 78 14.62 -0.20 0.12
CA ILE A 78 14.03 1.00 0.75
C ILE A 78 12.95 0.56 1.71
N ALA A 79 13.10 0.88 2.97
CA ALA A 79 12.10 0.57 3.99
C ALA A 79 10.95 1.59 3.98
N LEU A 80 9.71 1.08 4.13
CA LEU A 80 8.50 1.89 4.29
C LEU A 80 7.87 1.61 5.65
N MET A 81 7.75 2.64 6.49
CA MET A 81 7.19 2.53 7.85
C MET A 81 6.13 3.60 8.07
N MET A 82 4.93 3.36 7.57
CA MET A 82 3.78 4.28 7.70
C MET A 82 2.45 3.53 7.56
N PRO A 83 1.33 4.11 8.05
CA PRO A 83 -0.01 3.56 7.81
C PRO A 83 -0.47 3.83 6.36
N ASN A 84 -1.74 3.48 6.07
CA ASN A 84 -2.36 3.75 4.78
C ASN A 84 -2.47 5.26 4.54
N LEU A 85 -1.64 5.76 3.64
CA LEU A 85 -1.56 7.16 3.21
C LEU A 85 -1.32 7.21 1.70
N LEU A 86 -1.60 8.35 1.06
CA LEU A 86 -1.25 8.56 -0.36
C LEU A 86 0.26 8.42 -0.59
N GLN A 87 1.07 8.87 0.38
CA GLN A 87 2.52 8.74 0.35
C GLN A 87 2.99 7.29 0.26
N TYR A 88 2.27 6.36 0.92
CA TYR A 88 2.63 4.94 0.86
C TYR A 88 2.55 4.42 -0.57
N VAL A 89 1.45 4.69 -1.25
CA VAL A 89 1.23 4.25 -2.64
C VAL A 89 2.26 4.87 -3.58
N ALA A 90 2.45 6.19 -3.47
CA ALA A 90 3.45 6.91 -4.27
C ALA A 90 4.88 6.38 -4.02
N ALA A 91 5.21 6.05 -2.77
CA ALA A 91 6.51 5.48 -2.41
C ALA A 91 6.70 4.07 -2.97
N VAL A 92 5.70 3.18 -2.84
CA VAL A 92 5.78 1.83 -3.42
C VAL A 92 6.08 1.89 -4.91
N PHE A 93 5.24 2.59 -5.69
CA PHE A 93 5.47 2.68 -7.12
C PHE A 93 6.75 3.45 -7.49
N GLY A 94 7.13 4.45 -6.71
CA GLY A 94 8.39 5.19 -6.93
C GLY A 94 9.63 4.33 -6.72
N ILE A 95 9.64 3.50 -5.67
CA ILE A 95 10.72 2.54 -5.42
C ILE A 95 10.81 1.51 -6.55
N LEU A 96 9.69 0.92 -6.94
CA LEU A 96 9.63 -0.05 -8.04
C LEU A 96 10.08 0.56 -9.37
N LYS A 97 9.66 1.80 -9.67
CA LYS A 97 10.10 2.54 -10.89
C LYS A 97 11.60 2.83 -10.89
N ALA A 98 12.19 3.07 -9.72
CA ALA A 98 13.64 3.25 -9.59
C ALA A 98 14.43 1.93 -9.71
N GLY A 99 13.76 0.79 -9.91
CA GLY A 99 14.36 -0.54 -9.94
C GLY A 99 14.82 -1.02 -8.57
N MET A 100 14.27 -0.46 -7.50
CA MET A 100 14.62 -0.76 -6.11
C MET A 100 13.58 -1.66 -5.44
N VAL A 101 13.92 -2.21 -4.28
CA VAL A 101 13.12 -3.20 -3.55
C VAL A 101 12.42 -2.54 -2.36
N VAL A 102 11.12 -2.76 -2.24
CA VAL A 102 10.31 -2.27 -1.11
C VAL A 102 10.48 -3.22 0.08
N VAL A 103 10.82 -2.67 1.25
CA VAL A 103 10.84 -3.40 2.52
C VAL A 103 9.73 -2.87 3.41
N ASN A 104 8.66 -3.63 3.57
CA ASN A 104 7.53 -3.21 4.38
C ASN A 104 7.79 -3.42 5.87
N ILE A 105 7.65 -2.36 6.67
CA ILE A 105 7.81 -2.37 8.12
C ILE A 105 6.49 -1.99 8.79
N ASN A 106 6.03 -2.83 9.72
CA ASN A 106 4.88 -2.50 10.55
C ASN A 106 5.22 -1.27 11.43
N PRO A 107 4.47 -0.16 11.35
CA PRO A 107 4.73 1.03 12.16
C PRO A 107 4.67 0.79 13.67
N LEU A 108 4.04 -0.30 14.10
CA LEU A 108 3.91 -0.66 15.52
C LEU A 108 5.06 -1.54 16.03
N TYR A 109 6.05 -1.86 15.19
CA TYR A 109 7.23 -2.60 15.61
C TYR A 109 8.04 -1.83 16.65
N THR A 110 8.61 -2.58 17.58
CA THR A 110 9.57 -2.08 18.57
C THR A 110 10.88 -1.66 17.89
N PRO A 111 11.73 -0.83 18.52
CA PRO A 111 13.04 -0.50 17.96
C PRO A 111 13.89 -1.72 17.63
N ARG A 112 13.79 -2.81 18.41
CA ARG A 112 14.52 -4.07 18.18
C ARG A 112 14.06 -4.76 16.89
N GLU A 113 12.76 -4.82 16.66
CA GLU A 113 12.18 -5.42 15.44
C GLU A 113 12.52 -4.59 14.20
N VAL A 114 12.45 -3.25 14.30
CA VAL A 114 12.88 -2.35 13.23
C VAL A 114 14.36 -2.51 12.93
N ASN A 115 15.22 -2.54 13.94
CA ASN A 115 16.67 -2.76 13.79
C ASN A 115 16.94 -4.08 13.08
N HIS A 116 16.29 -5.17 13.53
CA HIS A 116 16.42 -6.47 12.88
C HIS A 116 16.06 -6.39 11.40
N THR A 117 14.89 -5.80 11.06
CA THR A 117 14.42 -5.67 9.68
C THR A 117 15.38 -4.85 8.81
N LEU A 118 15.91 -3.73 9.33
CA LEU A 118 16.86 -2.89 8.60
C LEU A 118 18.20 -3.60 8.35
N LYS A 119 18.71 -4.36 9.33
CA LYS A 119 19.95 -5.13 9.19
C LYS A 119 19.79 -6.31 8.23
N ASP A 120 18.77 -7.10 8.44
CA ASP A 120 18.52 -8.32 7.66
C ASP A 120 18.20 -8.00 6.20
N SER A 121 17.38 -7.00 5.94
CA SER A 121 17.08 -6.54 4.58
C SER A 121 18.24 -5.79 3.93
N GLY A 122 19.15 -5.23 4.69
CA GLY A 122 20.17 -4.31 4.20
C GLY A 122 19.58 -3.02 3.62
N ALA A 123 18.45 -2.53 4.14
CA ALA A 123 17.80 -1.33 3.66
C ALA A 123 18.70 -0.10 3.84
N LYS A 124 18.99 0.62 2.74
CA LYS A 124 19.83 1.82 2.73
C LYS A 124 19.06 3.10 3.01
N ALA A 125 17.77 3.11 2.73
CA ALA A 125 16.89 4.25 2.99
C ALA A 125 15.63 3.81 3.71
N ILE A 126 15.00 4.75 4.41
CA ILE A 126 13.70 4.55 5.04
C ILE A 126 12.80 5.76 4.82
N VAL A 127 11.56 5.49 4.42
CA VAL A 127 10.47 6.47 4.46
C VAL A 127 9.62 6.19 5.69
N VAL A 128 9.56 7.14 6.60
CA VAL A 128 8.86 6.97 7.87
C VAL A 128 7.91 8.13 8.17
N ILE A 129 6.71 7.82 8.65
CA ILE A 129 5.85 8.85 9.21
C ILE A 129 6.42 9.35 10.55
N GLU A 130 6.42 10.66 10.77
CA GLU A 130 7.06 11.33 11.93
C GLU A 130 6.66 10.73 13.28
N ASN A 131 5.44 10.20 13.39
CA ASN A 131 4.96 9.55 14.61
C ASN A 131 5.86 8.41 15.10
N PHE A 132 6.58 7.76 14.18
CA PHE A 132 7.45 6.61 14.45
C PHE A 132 8.93 6.91 14.20
N ALA A 133 9.29 8.14 13.85
CA ALA A 133 10.69 8.53 13.59
C ALA A 133 11.61 8.30 14.80
N ARG A 134 11.10 8.50 16.02
CA ARG A 134 11.85 8.18 17.25
C ARG A 134 12.12 6.67 17.41
N THR A 135 11.20 5.82 16.98
CA THR A 135 11.41 4.36 16.96
C THR A 135 12.53 3.99 16.01
N VAL A 136 12.52 4.59 14.79
CA VAL A 136 13.60 4.41 13.82
C VAL A 136 14.93 4.90 14.37
N GLN A 137 14.97 6.11 14.95
CA GLN A 137 16.20 6.65 15.59
C GLN A 137 16.84 5.65 16.56
N LYS A 138 16.02 5.00 17.40
CA LYS A 138 16.50 4.00 18.37
C LYS A 138 16.90 2.67 17.71
N ALA A 139 16.54 2.48 16.46
CA ALA A 139 16.79 1.24 15.72
C ALA A 139 18.04 1.32 14.82
N LEU A 140 18.77 2.43 14.79
CA LEU A 140 19.86 2.65 13.83
C LEU A 140 21.18 1.97 14.20
N ASP A 141 21.33 1.47 15.41
CA ASP A 141 22.59 0.86 15.86
C ASP A 141 23.00 -0.30 14.94
N GLY A 142 24.14 -0.14 14.24
CA GLY A 142 24.69 -1.10 13.28
C GLY A 142 23.80 -1.38 12.07
N ALA A 143 22.74 -0.59 11.80
CA ALA A 143 21.94 -0.71 10.60
C ALA A 143 22.59 0.03 9.41
N PRO A 144 22.51 -0.49 8.17
CA PRO A 144 23.12 0.14 6.99
C PRO A 144 22.35 1.36 6.49
N CYS A 145 21.19 1.67 7.09
CA CYS A 145 20.31 2.74 6.66
C CYS A 145 20.96 4.12 6.88
N CYS A 146 21.14 4.88 5.82
CA CYS A 146 21.80 6.18 5.83
C CYS A 146 20.95 7.32 5.24
N HIS A 147 19.84 7.03 4.53
CA HIS A 147 18.94 8.03 3.97
C HIS A 147 17.59 7.99 4.67
N PHE A 148 17.18 9.11 5.23
CA PHE A 148 15.95 9.22 6.01
C PHE A 148 14.99 10.19 5.35
N ILE A 149 13.81 9.69 4.95
CA ILE A 149 12.72 10.50 4.40
C ILE A 149 11.59 10.50 5.43
N THR A 150 11.21 11.67 5.92
CA THR A 150 10.13 11.80 6.90
C THR A 150 8.89 12.41 6.27
N THR A 151 7.71 11.96 6.68
CA THR A 151 6.43 12.49 6.21
C THR A 151 5.45 12.73 7.37
N GLY A 152 4.69 13.81 7.28
CA GLY A 152 3.52 14.03 8.10
C GLY A 152 2.25 13.47 7.43
N ALA A 153 1.24 13.12 8.19
CA ALA A 153 -0.01 12.59 7.64
C ALA A 153 -0.72 13.54 6.67
N GLY A 154 -0.48 14.85 6.83
CA GLY A 154 -1.07 15.90 6.00
C GLY A 154 -0.27 16.30 4.78
N ASP A 155 0.91 15.73 4.52
CA ASP A 155 1.85 16.22 3.51
C ASP A 155 1.35 16.13 2.05
N MET A 156 0.42 15.23 1.78
CA MET A 156 -0.23 15.12 0.46
C MET A 156 -1.67 15.63 0.44
N LEU A 157 -2.11 16.30 1.51
CA LEU A 157 -3.41 16.97 1.52
C LEU A 157 -3.28 18.39 0.97
N PRO A 158 -4.35 18.94 0.34
CA PRO A 158 -4.33 20.30 -0.17
C PRO A 158 -4.18 21.34 0.96
N PHE A 159 -3.56 22.49 0.65
CA PHE A 159 -3.51 23.63 1.57
C PHE A 159 -4.92 24.24 1.72
N PRO A 160 -5.33 24.70 2.91
CA PRO A 160 -4.59 24.71 4.20
C PRO A 160 -4.77 23.41 5.03
N LYS A 161 -5.54 22.45 4.53
CA LYS A 161 -5.92 21.22 5.26
C LYS A 161 -4.69 20.42 5.71
N GLY A 162 -3.72 20.22 4.84
CA GLY A 162 -2.51 19.47 5.16
C GLY A 162 -1.73 20.09 6.31
N TRP A 163 -1.54 21.40 6.26
CA TRP A 163 -0.90 22.15 7.36
C TRP A 163 -1.66 21.98 8.67
N LEU A 164 -2.99 22.13 8.64
CA LEU A 164 -3.83 22.02 9.83
C LEU A 164 -3.78 20.61 10.44
N VAL A 165 -3.85 19.56 9.62
CA VAL A 165 -3.74 18.17 10.06
C VAL A 165 -2.40 17.93 10.75
N ASN A 166 -1.29 18.34 10.13
CA ASN A 166 0.05 18.18 10.71
C ASN A 166 0.20 19.00 12.00
N PHE A 167 -0.33 20.23 12.05
CA PHE A 167 -0.32 21.04 13.26
C PHE A 167 -1.07 20.36 14.41
N ILE A 168 -2.29 19.87 14.14
CA ILE A 168 -3.09 19.17 15.16
C ILE A 168 -2.37 17.93 15.67
N ILE A 169 -1.79 17.11 14.77
CA ILE A 169 -1.08 15.88 15.15
C ILE A 169 0.16 16.20 15.98
N ARG A 170 0.95 17.21 15.56
CA ARG A 170 2.22 17.56 16.24
C ARG A 170 2.00 18.33 17.54
N ARG A 171 1.14 19.35 17.54
CA ARG A 171 1.03 20.33 18.64
C ARG A 171 -0.15 20.07 19.58
N VAL A 172 -1.30 19.71 19.04
CA VAL A 172 -2.53 19.50 19.84
C VAL A 172 -2.55 18.08 20.42
N LYS A 173 -2.43 17.08 19.56
CA LYS A 173 -2.46 15.68 19.98
C LYS A 173 -1.12 15.17 20.50
N LYS A 174 -0.03 15.90 20.25
CA LYS A 174 1.34 15.54 20.67
C LYS A 174 1.73 14.09 20.28
N MET A 175 1.26 13.65 19.09
CA MET A 175 1.49 12.28 18.60
C MET A 175 2.83 12.11 17.88
N VAL A 176 3.61 13.17 17.71
CA VAL A 176 4.96 13.13 17.16
C VAL A 176 5.95 13.39 18.30
N PRO A 177 6.62 12.35 18.81
CA PRO A 177 7.68 12.50 19.80
C PRO A 177 8.88 13.24 19.20
N GLU A 178 9.65 13.92 20.01
CA GLU A 178 10.94 14.49 19.57
C GLU A 178 11.86 13.38 19.07
N TYR A 179 12.48 13.62 17.91
CA TYR A 179 13.43 12.72 17.29
C TYR A 179 14.58 13.48 16.62
N SER A 180 15.70 12.81 16.47
CA SER A 180 16.85 13.31 15.73
C SER A 180 17.36 12.21 14.81
N LEU A 181 17.03 12.32 13.52
CA LEU A 181 17.56 11.46 12.46
C LEU A 181 18.70 12.19 11.75
N PRO A 182 19.72 11.50 11.23
CA PRO A 182 20.79 12.15 10.47
C PRO A 182 20.25 12.71 9.15
N ASN A 183 20.36 14.04 8.95
CA ASN A 183 19.99 14.73 7.71
C ASN A 183 18.66 14.29 7.08
N PRO A 184 17.52 14.31 7.81
CA PRO A 184 16.26 13.84 7.27
C PRO A 184 15.75 14.80 6.21
N VAL A 185 15.22 14.24 5.13
CA VAL A 185 14.58 15.01 4.05
C VAL A 185 13.07 14.87 4.20
N MET A 186 12.32 15.96 4.13
CA MET A 186 10.87 15.91 4.14
C MET A 186 10.35 15.32 2.83
N TRP A 187 9.28 14.50 2.92
CA TRP A 187 8.63 13.91 1.75
C TRP A 187 8.31 14.92 0.66
N THR A 188 7.75 16.06 1.04
CA THR A 188 7.40 17.14 0.11
C THR A 188 8.62 17.71 -0.61
N ASP A 189 9.76 17.77 0.06
CA ASP A 189 10.99 18.27 -0.55
C ASP A 189 11.64 17.20 -1.44
N ALA A 190 11.59 15.93 -1.02
CA ALA A 190 11.99 14.81 -1.89
C ALA A 190 11.23 14.83 -3.22
N LEU A 191 9.89 15.01 -3.18
CA LEU A 191 9.08 15.12 -4.39
C LEU A 191 9.44 16.36 -5.24
N LYS A 192 9.70 17.53 -4.62
CA LYS A 192 10.11 18.74 -5.35
C LYS A 192 11.46 18.56 -6.04
N ILE A 193 12.44 17.98 -5.32
CA ILE A 193 13.76 17.68 -5.86
C ILE A 193 13.62 16.72 -7.05
N GLY A 194 12.93 15.60 -6.87
CA GLY A 194 12.76 14.61 -7.91
C GLY A 194 12.02 15.14 -9.14
N ARG A 195 10.96 15.95 -8.95
CA ARG A 195 10.25 16.60 -10.07
C ARG A 195 11.17 17.50 -10.90
N ARG A 196 12.08 18.23 -10.24
CA ARG A 196 13.04 19.10 -10.91
C ARG A 196 14.10 18.31 -11.68
N LEU A 197 14.53 17.16 -11.13
CA LEU A 197 15.56 16.32 -11.76
C LEU A 197 15.00 15.51 -12.94
N GLY A 198 13.72 15.14 -12.88
CA GLY A 198 13.07 14.29 -13.86
C GLY A 198 13.44 12.83 -13.70
N PHE A 199 12.42 11.98 -13.77
CA PHE A 199 12.57 10.52 -13.69
C PHE A 199 13.28 9.97 -14.94
N LYS A 200 14.25 9.09 -14.73
CA LYS A 200 14.94 8.35 -15.79
C LYS A 200 14.50 6.88 -15.69
N PRO A 201 13.80 6.36 -16.72
CA PRO A 201 13.44 4.95 -16.74
C PRO A 201 14.66 4.05 -16.60
N VAL A 202 14.52 3.00 -15.79
CA VAL A 202 15.53 1.95 -15.65
C VAL A 202 14.93 0.63 -16.11
N GLU A 203 15.76 -0.23 -16.63
CA GLU A 203 15.33 -1.59 -17.02
C GLU A 203 15.08 -2.40 -15.75
N VAL A 204 13.87 -2.94 -15.64
CA VAL A 204 13.43 -3.80 -14.54
C VAL A 204 12.76 -5.02 -15.13
N THR A 205 13.28 -6.19 -14.83
CA THR A 205 12.72 -7.47 -15.30
C THR A 205 11.82 -8.12 -14.24
N ASN A 206 10.96 -9.03 -14.69
CA ASN A 206 10.03 -9.73 -13.82
C ASN A 206 10.69 -10.64 -12.77
N ASP A 207 11.90 -11.10 -13.01
CA ASP A 207 12.65 -11.97 -12.07
C ASP A 207 13.38 -11.19 -10.97
N GLN A 208 13.45 -9.86 -11.08
CA GLN A 208 14.03 -9.03 -10.04
C GLN A 208 13.11 -8.94 -8.81
N LEU A 209 13.72 -8.75 -7.64
CA LEU A 209 12.97 -8.56 -6.40
C LEU A 209 12.18 -7.25 -6.44
N ALA A 210 10.91 -7.33 -6.06
CA ALA A 210 10.02 -6.18 -5.87
C ALA A 210 9.82 -5.86 -4.40
N PHE A 211 9.66 -6.89 -3.56
CA PHE A 211 9.39 -6.72 -2.13
C PHE A 211 10.20 -7.69 -1.28
N LEU A 212 10.61 -7.22 -0.09
CA LEU A 212 10.93 -8.05 1.06
C LEU A 212 9.79 -7.90 2.07
N GLN A 213 9.01 -8.97 2.21
CA GLN A 213 7.81 -8.96 3.05
C GLN A 213 8.07 -9.72 4.34
N TYR A 214 8.24 -8.97 5.44
CA TYR A 214 8.50 -9.56 6.74
C TYR A 214 7.24 -10.15 7.36
N THR A 215 7.34 -11.41 7.77
CA THR A 215 6.26 -12.11 8.46
C THR A 215 6.71 -12.51 9.85
N GLY A 216 5.82 -12.40 10.85
CA GLY A 216 6.05 -12.97 12.17
C GLY A 216 6.13 -14.49 12.05
N GLY A 217 7.35 -15.04 12.10
CA GLY A 217 7.55 -16.48 12.09
C GLY A 217 7.03 -17.12 13.37
N THR A 218 6.57 -18.36 13.31
CA THR A 218 6.22 -19.19 14.47
C THR A 218 7.42 -19.43 15.42
N THR A 219 8.63 -19.09 14.98
CA THR A 219 9.92 -19.29 15.68
C THR A 219 10.50 -18.02 16.32
N GLY A 220 9.77 -16.90 16.35
CA GLY A 220 10.12 -15.71 17.12
C GLY A 220 10.88 -14.60 16.38
N ILE A 221 11.64 -14.88 15.32
CA ILE A 221 12.36 -13.86 14.54
C ILE A 221 11.66 -13.71 13.17
N ALA A 222 11.24 -12.50 12.84
CA ALA A 222 10.61 -12.22 11.55
C ALA A 222 11.58 -12.48 10.39
N LYS A 223 11.11 -13.16 9.36
CA LYS A 223 11.85 -13.46 8.13
C LYS A 223 11.26 -12.68 6.97
N GLY A 224 12.11 -12.15 6.09
CA GLY A 224 11.71 -11.46 4.87
C GLY A 224 11.47 -12.45 3.74
N ALA A 225 10.22 -12.63 3.33
CA ALA A 225 9.91 -13.36 2.10
C ALA A 225 10.31 -12.53 0.88
N GLU A 226 11.09 -13.12 0.00
CA GLU A 226 11.51 -12.52 -1.27
C GLU A 226 10.40 -12.66 -2.31
N LEU A 227 9.83 -11.56 -2.76
CA LEU A 227 8.80 -11.52 -3.78
C LEU A 227 9.33 -10.80 -5.01
N THR A 228 9.42 -11.52 -6.13
CA THR A 228 9.78 -10.93 -7.42
C THR A 228 8.60 -10.16 -8.02
N HIS A 229 8.88 -9.30 -9.01
CA HIS A 229 7.83 -8.65 -9.80
C HIS A 229 6.87 -9.70 -10.38
N ARG A 230 7.40 -10.80 -10.89
CA ARG A 230 6.63 -11.91 -11.48
C ARG A 230 5.69 -12.58 -10.48
N ASN A 231 6.15 -12.85 -9.25
CA ASN A 231 5.30 -13.50 -8.24
C ASN A 231 4.04 -12.67 -7.94
N VAL A 232 4.23 -11.36 -7.78
CA VAL A 232 3.11 -10.46 -7.47
C VAL A 232 2.24 -10.21 -8.70
N ALA A 233 2.83 -10.04 -9.89
CA ALA A 233 2.10 -9.90 -11.15
C ALA A 233 1.22 -11.14 -11.43
N ALA A 234 1.76 -12.35 -11.25
CA ALA A 234 0.99 -13.59 -11.39
C ALA A 234 -0.24 -13.59 -10.48
N ASN A 235 -0.07 -13.22 -9.21
CA ASN A 235 -1.19 -13.18 -8.26
C ASN A 235 -2.23 -12.11 -8.63
N ILE A 236 -1.79 -10.91 -9.08
CA ILE A 236 -2.69 -9.88 -9.61
C ILE A 236 -3.53 -10.41 -10.76
N LEU A 237 -2.91 -11.12 -11.70
CA LEU A 237 -3.60 -11.65 -12.89
C LEU A 237 -4.55 -12.80 -12.54
N GLN A 238 -4.14 -13.70 -11.63
CA GLN A 238 -5.01 -14.77 -11.11
C GLN A 238 -6.27 -14.20 -10.47
N VAL A 239 -6.11 -13.27 -9.50
CA VAL A 239 -7.26 -12.64 -8.83
C VAL A 239 -8.12 -11.88 -9.85
N SER A 240 -7.49 -11.12 -10.77
CA SER A 240 -8.20 -10.39 -11.83
C SER A 240 -9.03 -11.31 -12.72
N ALA A 241 -8.53 -12.50 -13.06
CA ALA A 241 -9.26 -13.49 -13.84
C ALA A 241 -10.53 -13.96 -13.10
N TRP A 242 -10.42 -14.22 -11.79
CA TRP A 242 -11.54 -14.67 -10.96
C TRP A 242 -12.64 -13.62 -10.76
N ILE A 243 -12.28 -12.34 -10.70
CA ILE A 243 -13.24 -11.25 -10.46
C ILE A 243 -13.76 -10.60 -11.76
N SER A 244 -13.25 -11.00 -12.92
CA SER A 244 -13.54 -10.36 -14.21
C SER A 244 -15.00 -10.42 -14.62
N SER A 245 -15.78 -11.40 -14.16
CA SER A 245 -17.22 -11.47 -14.41
C SER A 245 -18.04 -10.55 -13.52
N THR A 246 -17.46 -10.04 -12.42
CA THR A 246 -18.18 -9.26 -11.40
C THR A 246 -17.94 -7.76 -11.55
N PHE A 247 -16.72 -7.38 -11.99
CA PHE A 247 -16.29 -5.99 -11.98
C PHE A 247 -16.05 -5.44 -13.38
N LYS A 248 -16.10 -4.11 -13.46
CA LYS A 248 -15.73 -3.36 -14.65
C LYS A 248 -14.62 -2.37 -14.28
N GLU A 249 -13.78 -2.05 -15.26
CA GLU A 249 -12.75 -1.03 -15.07
C GLU A 249 -13.37 0.32 -14.74
N ASP A 250 -12.69 1.10 -13.87
CA ASP A 250 -13.02 2.46 -13.40
C ASP A 250 -14.37 2.64 -12.67
N GLU A 251 -15.10 1.56 -12.39
CA GLU A 251 -16.38 1.65 -11.70
C GLU A 251 -16.31 1.38 -10.19
N GLU A 252 -15.29 0.65 -9.72
CA GLU A 252 -15.30 0.13 -8.35
C GLU A 252 -14.69 1.10 -7.34
N VAL A 253 -15.25 1.08 -6.13
CA VAL A 253 -14.74 1.84 -4.97
C VAL A 253 -14.40 0.87 -3.86
N VAL A 254 -13.12 0.77 -3.52
CA VAL A 254 -12.57 -0.27 -2.65
C VAL A 254 -12.18 0.30 -1.30
N LEU A 255 -12.76 -0.21 -0.22
CA LEU A 255 -12.32 0.12 1.12
C LEU A 255 -10.98 -0.53 1.43
N THR A 256 -9.94 0.28 1.59
CA THR A 256 -8.58 -0.16 1.95
C THR A 256 -8.33 0.12 3.43
N ALA A 257 -8.96 -0.69 4.29
CA ALA A 257 -8.85 -0.59 5.75
C ALA A 257 -7.70 -1.43 6.33
N LEU A 258 -7.34 -2.53 5.66
CA LEU A 258 -6.21 -3.36 6.08
C LEU A 258 -4.89 -2.64 5.81
N PRO A 259 -3.86 -2.85 6.65
CA PRO A 259 -2.58 -2.18 6.49
C PRO A 259 -1.88 -2.53 5.18
N LEU A 260 -1.48 -1.52 4.40
CA LEU A 260 -0.76 -1.70 3.13
C LEU A 260 0.63 -2.32 3.29
N TYR A 261 1.24 -2.20 4.46
CA TYR A 261 2.50 -2.91 4.74
C TYR A 261 2.33 -4.43 4.88
N HIS A 262 1.09 -4.94 4.88
CA HIS A 262 0.78 -6.36 4.85
C HIS A 262 0.46 -6.82 3.43
N ILE A 263 1.03 -7.95 2.98
CA ILE A 263 0.96 -8.41 1.59
C ILE A 263 -0.48 -8.58 1.09
N PHE A 264 -1.41 -9.05 1.92
CA PHE A 264 -2.81 -9.25 1.52
C PHE A 264 -3.47 -7.92 1.07
N SER A 265 -3.32 -6.86 1.87
CA SER A 265 -3.85 -5.54 1.51
C SER A 265 -3.10 -4.91 0.34
N LEU A 266 -1.78 -5.06 0.30
CA LEU A 266 -0.95 -4.55 -0.77
C LEU A 266 -1.33 -5.18 -2.12
N THR A 267 -1.41 -6.51 -2.18
CA THR A 267 -1.78 -7.22 -3.41
C THR A 267 -3.20 -6.86 -3.85
N ALA A 268 -4.15 -6.80 -2.92
CA ALA A 268 -5.51 -6.34 -3.23
C ALA A 268 -5.51 -4.93 -3.83
N THR A 269 -4.72 -4.01 -3.26
CA THR A 269 -4.58 -2.64 -3.81
C THR A 269 -4.00 -2.67 -5.22
N LEU A 270 -3.00 -3.49 -5.49
CA LEU A 270 -2.42 -3.63 -6.83
C LEU A 270 -3.42 -4.24 -7.84
N VAL A 271 -4.22 -5.24 -7.41
CA VAL A 271 -5.32 -5.80 -8.24
C VAL A 271 -6.29 -4.70 -8.65
N PHE A 272 -6.77 -3.94 -7.67
CA PHE A 272 -7.76 -2.90 -7.97
C PHE A 272 -7.16 -1.65 -8.63
N THR A 273 -5.84 -1.43 -8.50
CA THR A 273 -5.12 -0.46 -9.35
C THR A 273 -5.17 -0.87 -10.82
N LYS A 274 -4.96 -2.16 -11.12
CA LYS A 274 -5.12 -2.71 -12.48
C LYS A 274 -6.54 -2.49 -13.04
N TRP A 275 -7.55 -2.58 -12.19
CA TRP A 275 -8.95 -2.34 -12.55
C TRP A 275 -9.33 -0.86 -12.56
N ALA A 276 -8.37 0.04 -12.39
CA ALA A 276 -8.57 1.49 -12.29
C ALA A 276 -9.63 1.91 -11.26
N ALA A 277 -9.80 1.14 -10.20
CA ALA A 277 -10.76 1.42 -9.13
C ALA A 277 -10.32 2.60 -8.25
N THR A 278 -11.25 3.17 -7.50
CA THR A 278 -10.96 4.17 -6.46
C THR A 278 -10.64 3.47 -5.13
N MET A 279 -9.41 3.62 -4.63
CA MET A 279 -8.97 3.10 -3.33
C MET A 279 -9.27 4.10 -2.21
N VAL A 280 -10.15 3.76 -1.27
CA VAL A 280 -10.44 4.56 -0.07
C VAL A 280 -9.47 4.14 1.03
N LEU A 281 -8.36 4.86 1.17
CA LEU A 281 -7.31 4.54 2.13
C LEU A 281 -7.72 4.97 3.54
N ILE A 282 -7.86 4.01 4.45
CA ILE A 282 -8.19 4.25 5.86
C ILE A 282 -6.91 4.26 6.70
N THR A 283 -6.54 5.44 7.19
CA THR A 283 -5.33 5.62 8.00
C THR A 283 -5.44 5.04 9.40
N ASN A 284 -6.63 5.10 10.01
CA ASN A 284 -6.89 4.52 11.33
C ASN A 284 -8.14 3.63 11.30
N PRO A 285 -8.00 2.32 11.03
CA PRO A 285 -9.13 1.39 10.95
C PRO A 285 -9.77 1.06 12.32
N ARG A 286 -9.18 1.51 13.43
CA ARG A 286 -9.75 1.30 14.78
C ARG A 286 -10.93 2.21 15.06
N ASP A 287 -11.06 3.34 14.36
CA ASP A 287 -12.20 4.25 14.44
C ASP A 287 -13.30 3.77 13.50
N ILE A 288 -14.04 2.74 13.95
CA ILE A 288 -15.06 2.04 13.14
C ILE A 288 -16.16 2.99 12.67
N ASN A 289 -16.59 3.95 13.50
CA ASN A 289 -17.64 4.89 13.10
C ASN A 289 -17.20 5.77 11.93
N LYS A 290 -15.94 6.25 11.93
CA LYS A 290 -15.39 6.99 10.80
C LYS A 290 -15.19 6.12 9.59
N LEU A 291 -14.75 4.87 9.77
CA LEU A 291 -14.58 3.92 8.69
C LEU A 291 -15.92 3.66 7.98
N VAL A 292 -16.99 3.38 8.74
CA VAL A 292 -18.34 3.20 8.18
C VAL A 292 -18.84 4.51 7.52
N GLY A 293 -18.56 5.66 8.14
CA GLY A 293 -18.85 6.96 7.54
C GLY A 293 -18.17 7.20 6.20
N GLU A 294 -16.91 6.76 6.04
CA GLU A 294 -16.22 6.82 4.74
C GLU A 294 -16.82 5.81 3.74
N CYS A 295 -17.24 4.61 4.17
CA CYS A 295 -17.94 3.66 3.28
C CYS A 295 -19.19 4.29 2.67
N ILE A 296 -20.00 4.96 3.49
CA ILE A 296 -21.23 5.62 3.04
C ILE A 296 -20.91 6.79 2.09
N LYS A 297 -19.99 7.66 2.51
CA LYS A 297 -19.61 8.87 1.79
C LYS A 297 -19.01 8.56 0.42
N GLN A 298 -18.18 7.54 0.33
CA GLN A 298 -17.47 7.15 -0.88
C GLN A 298 -18.25 6.15 -1.73
N ASN A 299 -19.41 5.69 -1.25
CA ASN A 299 -20.26 4.75 -1.99
C ASN A 299 -19.53 3.42 -2.27
N VAL A 300 -18.85 2.88 -1.27
CA VAL A 300 -17.98 1.70 -1.37
C VAL A 300 -18.73 0.51 -1.98
N SER A 301 -18.12 -0.11 -3.00
CA SER A 301 -18.63 -1.30 -3.67
C SER A 301 -17.89 -2.59 -3.32
N VAL A 302 -16.65 -2.46 -2.77
CA VAL A 302 -15.79 -3.59 -2.42
C VAL A 302 -15.19 -3.41 -1.03
N ILE A 303 -15.31 -4.43 -0.19
CA ILE A 303 -14.65 -4.46 1.13
C ILE A 303 -13.74 -5.68 1.21
N ILE A 304 -12.45 -5.43 1.49
CA ILE A 304 -11.48 -6.47 1.80
C ILE A 304 -11.09 -6.35 3.27
N GLY A 305 -11.31 -7.42 4.02
CA GLY A 305 -11.18 -7.37 5.46
C GLY A 305 -10.69 -8.67 6.09
N VAL A 306 -10.62 -8.63 7.40
CA VAL A 306 -10.39 -9.80 8.26
C VAL A 306 -11.56 -9.95 9.21
N ASN A 307 -11.72 -11.13 9.80
CA ASN A 307 -12.83 -11.44 10.71
C ASN A 307 -13.11 -10.35 11.75
N THR A 308 -12.06 -9.82 12.38
CA THR A 308 -12.19 -8.79 13.43
C THR A 308 -12.71 -7.45 12.89
N LEU A 309 -12.40 -7.08 11.65
CA LEU A 309 -12.93 -5.89 11.01
C LEU A 309 -14.43 -6.04 10.75
N PHE A 310 -14.85 -7.16 10.15
CA PHE A 310 -16.26 -7.43 9.87
C PHE A 310 -17.09 -7.46 11.16
N ALA A 311 -16.64 -8.19 12.19
CA ALA A 311 -17.28 -8.22 13.49
C ALA A 311 -17.38 -6.83 14.16
N ALA A 312 -16.38 -5.97 13.98
CA ALA A 312 -16.41 -4.61 14.51
C ALA A 312 -17.38 -3.71 13.73
N MET A 313 -17.46 -3.86 12.41
CA MET A 313 -18.42 -3.12 11.58
C MET A 313 -19.85 -3.51 11.91
N LEU A 314 -20.17 -4.80 12.04
CA LEU A 314 -21.51 -5.30 12.44
C LEU A 314 -21.98 -4.73 13.78
N ARG A 315 -21.07 -4.47 14.72
CA ARG A 315 -21.39 -3.88 16.04
C ARG A 315 -21.55 -2.37 16.00
N SER A 316 -21.20 -1.71 14.91
CA SER A 316 -21.30 -0.25 14.80
C SER A 316 -22.76 0.15 14.55
N PRO A 317 -23.35 1.06 15.34
CA PRO A 317 -24.70 1.56 15.09
C PRO A 317 -24.86 2.26 13.73
N ALA A 318 -23.75 2.76 13.16
CA ALA A 318 -23.73 3.37 11.84
C ALA A 318 -23.78 2.35 10.70
N PHE A 319 -23.51 1.08 10.99
CA PHE A 319 -23.51 0.00 10.01
C PHE A 319 -24.93 -0.52 9.83
N THR A 320 -25.61 0.00 8.83
CA THR A 320 -26.98 -0.42 8.48
C THR A 320 -26.99 -0.97 7.06
N PRO A 321 -27.96 -1.80 6.67
CA PRO A 321 -28.12 -2.26 5.28
C PRO A 321 -28.10 -1.12 4.26
N HIS A 322 -28.62 0.06 4.63
CA HIS A 322 -28.59 1.25 3.78
C HIS A 322 -27.18 1.84 3.64
N ALA A 323 -26.30 1.65 4.60
CA ALA A 323 -24.93 2.16 4.57
C ALA A 323 -24.08 1.55 3.46
N LEU A 324 -24.41 0.34 3.02
CA LEU A 324 -23.66 -0.42 2.03
C LEU A 324 -24.52 -0.79 0.81
N LYS A 325 -25.45 0.08 0.43
CA LYS A 325 -26.38 -0.17 -0.71
C LYS A 325 -25.70 -0.50 -2.04
N ASN A 326 -24.44 -0.07 -2.21
CA ASN A 326 -23.65 -0.32 -3.42
C ASN A 326 -22.61 -1.43 -3.25
N LEU A 327 -22.57 -2.09 -2.10
CA LEU A 327 -21.63 -3.19 -1.87
C LEU A 327 -21.95 -4.35 -2.82
N LYS A 328 -20.98 -4.69 -3.67
CA LYS A 328 -21.05 -5.78 -4.63
C LYS A 328 -20.25 -7.00 -4.18
N PHE A 329 -19.18 -6.76 -3.43
CA PHE A 329 -18.22 -7.81 -3.09
C PHE A 329 -17.56 -7.60 -1.74
N THR A 330 -17.45 -8.68 -0.99
CA THR A 330 -16.70 -8.73 0.26
C THR A 330 -15.74 -9.92 0.23
N CYS A 331 -14.47 -9.68 0.58
CA CYS A 331 -13.47 -10.73 0.68
C CYS A 331 -12.84 -10.75 2.08
N GLY A 332 -12.94 -11.89 2.74
CA GLY A 332 -12.29 -12.15 4.02
C GLY A 332 -11.04 -13.00 3.85
N GLY A 333 -9.91 -12.58 4.46
CA GLY A 333 -8.65 -13.30 4.36
C GLY A 333 -7.73 -13.08 5.56
N GLY A 334 -6.50 -13.62 5.48
CA GLY A 334 -5.49 -13.51 6.53
C GLY A 334 -5.74 -14.37 7.77
N ALA A 335 -6.98 -14.72 8.06
CA ALA A 335 -7.41 -15.66 9.10
C ALA A 335 -8.80 -16.17 8.73
N GLN A 336 -9.24 -17.25 9.40
CA GLN A 336 -10.57 -17.81 9.22
C GLN A 336 -11.65 -16.78 9.61
N VAL A 337 -12.63 -16.58 8.72
CA VAL A 337 -13.84 -15.83 9.05
C VAL A 337 -14.77 -16.78 9.83
N GLN A 338 -15.19 -16.35 11.01
CA GLN A 338 -16.10 -17.12 11.86
C GLN A 338 -17.47 -17.21 11.20
N ARG A 339 -18.10 -18.39 11.28
CA ARG A 339 -19.41 -18.67 10.68
C ARG A 339 -20.46 -17.66 11.11
N VAL A 340 -20.54 -17.35 12.40
CA VAL A 340 -21.51 -16.38 12.94
C VAL A 340 -21.31 -14.98 12.33
N VAL A 341 -20.05 -14.56 12.13
CA VAL A 341 -19.74 -13.24 11.50
C VAL A 341 -20.15 -13.25 10.04
N ALA A 342 -19.93 -14.36 9.33
CA ALA A 342 -20.33 -14.49 7.93
C ALA A 342 -21.86 -14.50 7.77
N GLU A 343 -22.58 -15.22 8.64
CA GLU A 343 -24.05 -15.30 8.65
C GLU A 343 -24.69 -13.94 8.98
N ASP A 344 -24.12 -13.18 9.94
CA ASP A 344 -24.61 -11.83 10.29
C ASP A 344 -24.28 -10.78 9.20
N TRP A 345 -23.27 -11.07 8.35
CA TRP A 345 -22.85 -10.16 7.26
C TRP A 345 -23.72 -10.29 6.02
N LEU A 346 -24.28 -11.46 5.74
CA LEU A 346 -25.13 -11.78 4.58
C LEU A 346 -26.57 -11.26 4.75
#